data_919c4960ad80be904b4e5dd465b6d54b
#
_entry.id   919c4960ad80be904b4e5dd465b6d54b
#
_cell.length_a   1.000
_cell.length_b   1.000
_cell.length_c   1.000
_cell.angle_alpha   90.00
_cell.angle_beta   90.00
_cell.angle_gamma   90.00
#
_symmetry.space_group_name_H-M   'P 1'
#
loop_
_entity.id
_entity.type
_entity.pdbx_description
1 polymer ?
#
loop_
_entity_poly.entity_id
_entity_poly.type
_entity_poly.pdbx_seq_one_letter_code
_entity_poly.pdbx_strand_id
1 'polypeptide(L)'
;MKSVCIVPIKKESERVKKKNFRLLNGVPLYEHFLNKLESCFFDDIYVDTDSGEVKRFVEDRGFIHIPRLPELSKSNANGNDLLNYHSSIIEADYYFQLFITAPLLNSETINKAIEILNNNNEHDSIFTANEIYSWFWHDNKPVNYDPKVLPRSQDAVPVIRETTGLYGIHKDSLLENKCRIGKNPYMLIVDENEAIDLDSEFDFQYVELLLKNNLY
;
A
#
# COMPACT_ATOMS: atom_id res chain seq x y z
N MET A 1 -17.20 -13.40 6.06
CA MET A 1 -17.01 -11.94 5.95
C MET A 1 -16.34 -11.67 4.61
N LYS A 2 -16.80 -10.66 3.88
CA LYS A 2 -16.31 -10.36 2.53
C LYS A 2 -15.15 -9.36 2.60
N SER A 3 -13.97 -9.76 2.14
CA SER A 3 -12.76 -8.93 2.07
C SER A 3 -12.45 -8.58 0.62
N VAL A 4 -12.42 -7.30 0.27
CA VAL A 4 -12.17 -6.84 -1.08
C VAL A 4 -10.88 -6.05 -1.19
N CYS A 5 -10.15 -6.27 -2.29
CA CYS A 5 -8.97 -5.49 -2.65
C CYS A 5 -9.34 -4.37 -3.61
N ILE A 6 -8.79 -3.18 -3.40
CA ILE A 6 -8.96 -2.01 -4.26
C ILE A 6 -7.58 -1.48 -4.63
N VAL A 7 -7.27 -1.45 -5.92
CA VAL A 7 -5.98 -0.97 -6.44
C VAL A 7 -6.20 0.25 -7.32
N PRO A 8 -5.87 1.46 -6.84
CA PRO A 8 -5.97 2.68 -7.64
C PRO A 8 -4.77 2.83 -8.56
N ILE A 9 -5.00 2.85 -9.88
CA ILE A 9 -3.96 3.00 -10.92
C ILE A 9 -4.34 4.11 -11.88
N LYS A 10 -3.84 5.33 -11.66
CA LYS A 10 -4.05 6.45 -12.59
C LYS A 10 -3.11 6.37 -13.80
N LYS A 11 -3.59 6.80 -14.95
CA LYS A 11 -2.81 6.83 -16.20
C LYS A 11 -1.61 7.77 -16.12
N GLU A 12 -1.81 8.97 -15.60
CA GLU A 12 -0.77 9.98 -15.51
C GLU A 12 -0.18 10.05 -14.10
N SER A 13 1.14 10.20 -14.01
CA SER A 13 1.90 10.33 -12.78
C SER A 13 2.71 11.61 -12.81
N GLU A 14 2.73 12.38 -11.71
CA GLU A 14 3.34 13.71 -11.64
C GLU A 14 4.84 13.66 -11.38
N ARG A 15 5.29 12.92 -10.37
CA ARG A 15 6.69 12.86 -9.92
C ARG A 15 7.59 12.06 -10.88
N VAL A 16 7.14 10.88 -11.28
CA VAL A 16 7.83 10.01 -12.23
C VAL A 16 6.93 9.80 -13.44
N LYS A 17 7.39 10.25 -14.61
CA LYS A 17 6.60 10.22 -15.85
C LYS A 17 6.18 8.79 -16.18
N LYS A 18 4.87 8.55 -16.39
CA LYS A 18 4.29 7.25 -16.69
C LYS A 18 4.66 6.16 -15.66
N LYS A 19 4.80 6.53 -14.38
CA LYS A 19 5.27 5.66 -13.29
C LYS A 19 4.66 4.25 -13.35
N ASN A 20 3.34 4.17 -13.46
CA ASN A 20 2.59 2.93 -13.39
C ASN A 20 2.80 1.99 -14.60
N PHE A 21 3.33 2.51 -15.71
CA PHE A 21 3.57 1.81 -16.98
C PHE A 21 5.06 1.53 -17.23
N ARG A 22 5.94 1.98 -16.35
CA ARG A 22 7.38 1.71 -16.48
C ARG A 22 7.67 0.25 -16.32
N LEU A 23 8.63 -0.22 -17.10
CA LEU A 23 9.11 -1.59 -17.00
C LEU A 23 9.97 -1.75 -15.73
N LEU A 24 9.63 -2.76 -14.96
CA LEU A 24 10.38 -3.23 -13.82
C LEU A 24 10.80 -4.67 -14.12
N ASN A 25 12.10 -4.89 -14.33
CA ASN A 25 12.64 -6.17 -14.82
C ASN A 25 11.92 -6.70 -16.08
N GLY A 26 11.62 -5.80 -17.05
CA GLY A 26 10.98 -6.13 -18.32
C GLY A 26 9.46 -6.26 -18.31
N VAL A 27 8.80 -6.11 -17.14
CA VAL A 27 7.34 -6.18 -16.97
C VAL A 27 6.81 -4.82 -16.53
N PRO A 28 5.69 -4.30 -17.07
CA PRO A 28 5.08 -3.06 -16.58
C PRO A 28 4.77 -3.13 -15.09
N LEU A 29 5.00 -2.03 -14.36
CA LEU A 29 4.80 -1.98 -12.90
C LEU A 29 3.40 -2.44 -12.48
N TYR A 30 2.34 -2.01 -13.20
CA TYR A 30 0.97 -2.42 -12.88
C TYR A 30 0.77 -3.93 -13.07
N GLU A 31 1.35 -4.54 -14.12
CA GLU A 31 1.27 -5.99 -14.34
C GLU A 31 2.05 -6.76 -13.26
N HIS A 32 3.27 -6.28 -12.93
CA HIS A 32 4.11 -6.88 -11.91
C HIS A 32 3.37 -7.00 -10.57
N PHE A 33 2.65 -5.94 -10.18
CA PHE A 33 1.91 -5.92 -8.93
C PHE A 33 0.61 -6.72 -9.01
N LEU A 34 -0.21 -6.53 -10.06
CA LEU A 34 -1.52 -7.17 -10.19
C LEU A 34 -1.42 -8.70 -10.33
N ASN A 35 -0.40 -9.23 -11.03
CA ASN A 35 -0.17 -10.69 -11.13
C ASN A 35 -0.01 -11.35 -9.75
N LYS A 36 0.57 -10.66 -8.79
CA LYS A 36 0.76 -11.13 -7.41
C LYS A 36 -0.58 -11.34 -6.69
N LEU A 37 -1.57 -10.50 -6.97
CA LEU A 37 -2.87 -10.54 -6.31
C LEU A 37 -3.69 -11.79 -6.65
N GLU A 38 -3.38 -12.49 -7.73
CA GLU A 38 -4.03 -13.76 -8.09
C GLU A 38 -3.85 -14.86 -7.01
N SER A 39 -2.79 -14.76 -6.20
CA SER A 39 -2.49 -15.66 -5.08
C SER A 39 -2.97 -15.14 -3.72
N CYS A 40 -3.64 -13.99 -3.67
CA CYS A 40 -4.13 -13.40 -2.42
C CYS A 40 -5.59 -13.81 -2.13
N PHE A 41 -5.94 -13.86 -0.84
CA PHE A 41 -7.22 -14.40 -0.35
C PHE A 41 -8.35 -13.36 -0.32
N PHE A 42 -8.43 -12.51 -1.37
CA PHE A 42 -9.55 -11.59 -1.52
C PHE A 42 -10.76 -12.28 -2.19
N ASP A 43 -11.97 -11.92 -1.76
CA ASP A 43 -13.20 -12.36 -2.42
C ASP A 43 -13.37 -11.73 -3.80
N ASP A 44 -13.04 -10.43 -3.90
CA ASP A 44 -13.03 -9.68 -5.16
C ASP A 44 -11.83 -8.72 -5.21
N ILE A 45 -11.29 -8.51 -6.41
CA ILE A 45 -10.22 -7.54 -6.67
C ILE A 45 -10.75 -6.48 -7.63
N TYR A 46 -10.79 -5.24 -7.17
CA TYR A 46 -11.22 -4.06 -7.91
C TYR A 46 -10.01 -3.22 -8.32
N VAL A 47 -9.97 -2.80 -9.56
CA VAL A 47 -8.93 -1.89 -10.06
C VAL A 47 -9.59 -0.62 -10.58
N ASP A 48 -9.32 0.49 -9.87
CA ASP A 48 -9.79 1.81 -10.23
C ASP A 48 -8.78 2.47 -11.18
N THR A 49 -9.15 2.65 -12.45
CA THR A 49 -8.25 3.21 -13.47
C THR A 49 -8.97 4.01 -14.55
N ASP A 50 -8.28 5.02 -15.06
CA ASP A 50 -8.61 5.80 -16.26
C ASP A 50 -7.82 5.34 -17.51
N SER A 51 -7.05 4.26 -17.40
CA SER A 51 -6.26 3.69 -18.50
C SER A 51 -7.00 2.55 -19.19
N GLY A 52 -7.23 2.70 -20.52
CA GLY A 52 -7.79 1.62 -21.34
C GLY A 52 -6.87 0.40 -21.49
N GLU A 53 -5.56 0.55 -21.31
CA GLU A 53 -4.59 -0.54 -21.28
C GLU A 53 -4.73 -1.38 -20.01
N VAL A 54 -4.71 -0.73 -18.84
CA VAL A 54 -4.90 -1.39 -17.54
C VAL A 54 -6.29 -2.03 -17.46
N LYS A 55 -7.35 -1.36 -17.97
CA LYS A 55 -8.69 -1.94 -18.03
C LYS A 55 -8.70 -3.30 -18.72
N ARG A 56 -8.15 -3.40 -19.94
CA ARG A 56 -8.11 -4.69 -20.69
C ARG A 56 -7.36 -5.76 -19.90
N PHE A 57 -6.19 -5.42 -19.36
CA PHE A 57 -5.40 -6.35 -18.55
C PHE A 57 -6.18 -6.89 -17.34
N VAL A 58 -6.93 -6.04 -16.67
CA VAL A 58 -7.76 -6.33 -15.50
C VAL A 58 -8.92 -7.27 -15.86
N GLU A 59 -9.64 -6.94 -16.95
CA GLU A 59 -10.78 -7.72 -17.43
C GLU A 59 -10.36 -9.12 -17.91
N ASP A 60 -9.22 -9.23 -18.61
CA ASP A 60 -8.66 -10.51 -19.08
C ASP A 60 -8.28 -11.47 -17.94
N ARG A 61 -8.07 -10.95 -16.72
CA ARG A 61 -7.75 -11.74 -15.51
C ARG A 61 -8.94 -11.97 -14.57
N GLY A 62 -10.13 -11.52 -14.97
CA GLY A 62 -11.32 -11.65 -14.14
C GLY A 62 -11.36 -10.70 -12.94
N PHE A 63 -10.49 -9.68 -12.88
CA PHE A 63 -10.61 -8.61 -11.90
C PHE A 63 -11.68 -7.60 -12.32
N ILE A 64 -12.19 -6.82 -11.39
CA ILE A 64 -13.30 -5.90 -11.63
C ILE A 64 -12.76 -4.50 -11.89
N HIS A 65 -13.04 -3.96 -13.08
CA HIS A 65 -12.67 -2.60 -13.44
C HIS A 65 -13.67 -1.58 -12.84
N ILE A 66 -13.13 -0.55 -12.17
CA ILE A 66 -13.85 0.65 -11.77
C ILE A 66 -13.35 1.82 -12.63
N PRO A 67 -14.23 2.46 -13.43
CA PRO A 67 -13.85 3.67 -14.15
C PRO A 67 -13.52 4.79 -13.15
N ARG A 68 -12.29 5.30 -13.21
CA ARG A 68 -11.87 6.38 -12.32
C ARG A 68 -12.61 7.67 -12.61
N LEU A 69 -13.18 8.25 -11.58
CA LEU A 69 -13.80 9.57 -11.67
C LEU A 69 -12.75 10.66 -11.93
N PRO A 70 -13.01 11.63 -12.83
CA PRO A 70 -12.05 12.69 -13.14
C PRO A 70 -11.59 13.50 -11.91
N GLU A 71 -12.47 13.73 -10.93
CA GLU A 71 -12.16 14.41 -9.69
C GLU A 71 -11.15 13.65 -8.82
N LEU A 72 -11.19 12.30 -8.84
CA LEU A 72 -10.27 11.43 -8.11
C LEU A 72 -8.92 11.22 -8.84
N SER A 73 -8.78 11.73 -10.07
CA SER A 73 -7.51 11.76 -10.81
C SER A 73 -6.68 13.01 -10.51
N LYS A 74 -7.27 14.04 -9.88
CA LYS A 74 -6.60 15.29 -9.55
C LYS A 74 -5.55 15.11 -8.44
N SER A 75 -4.58 16.02 -8.38
CA SER A 75 -3.47 15.98 -7.41
C SER A 75 -3.91 16.18 -5.95
N ASN A 76 -5.05 16.79 -5.73
CA ASN A 76 -5.60 17.01 -4.38
C ASN A 76 -6.41 15.83 -3.84
N ALA A 77 -6.76 14.83 -4.68
CA ALA A 77 -7.40 13.61 -4.21
C ALA A 77 -6.39 12.69 -3.52
N ASN A 78 -6.70 12.25 -2.33
CA ASN A 78 -5.86 11.38 -1.50
C ASN A 78 -6.43 9.96 -1.35
N GLY A 79 -5.72 9.08 -0.64
CA GLY A 79 -6.13 7.69 -0.43
C GLY A 79 -7.47 7.55 0.31
N ASN A 80 -7.79 8.47 1.23
CA ASN A 80 -9.07 8.45 1.95
C ASN A 80 -10.23 8.82 1.02
N ASP A 81 -10.05 9.81 0.14
CA ASP A 81 -11.09 10.22 -0.83
C ASP A 81 -11.44 9.05 -1.76
N LEU A 82 -10.41 8.37 -2.27
CA LEU A 82 -10.57 7.18 -3.10
C LEU A 82 -11.33 6.08 -2.35
N LEU A 83 -10.90 5.73 -1.14
CA LEU A 83 -11.49 4.62 -0.40
C LEU A 83 -12.93 4.92 0.04
N ASN A 84 -13.22 6.17 0.43
CA ASN A 84 -14.59 6.59 0.75
C ASN A 84 -15.52 6.49 -0.47
N TYR A 85 -15.06 6.88 -1.67
CA TYR A 85 -15.81 6.68 -2.89
C TYR A 85 -16.04 5.19 -3.17
N HIS A 86 -15.00 4.38 -3.13
CA HIS A 86 -15.10 2.94 -3.41
C HIS A 86 -16.05 2.24 -2.43
N SER A 87 -15.99 2.56 -1.14
CA SER A 87 -16.90 1.99 -0.15
C SER A 87 -18.37 2.39 -0.33
N SER A 88 -18.63 3.46 -1.08
CA SER A 88 -20.00 3.88 -1.42
C SER A 88 -20.62 3.08 -2.58
N ILE A 89 -19.79 2.39 -3.37
CA ILE A 89 -20.22 1.63 -4.57
C ILE A 89 -19.91 0.14 -4.50
N ILE A 90 -19.10 -0.29 -3.54
CA ILE A 90 -18.72 -1.70 -3.32
C ILE A 90 -19.26 -2.15 -1.98
N GLU A 91 -20.01 -3.25 -1.96
CA GLU A 91 -20.48 -3.86 -0.71
C GLU A 91 -19.48 -4.91 -0.23
N ALA A 92 -18.89 -4.67 0.95
CA ALA A 92 -17.93 -5.56 1.60
C ALA A 92 -17.94 -5.34 3.12
N ASP A 93 -17.37 -6.29 3.88
CA ASP A 93 -17.14 -6.16 5.33
C ASP A 93 -15.79 -5.48 5.62
N TYR A 94 -14.78 -5.79 4.80
CA TYR A 94 -13.42 -5.26 4.89
C TYR A 94 -12.96 -4.72 3.54
N TYR A 95 -12.37 -3.54 3.57
CA TYR A 95 -11.78 -2.87 2.40
C TYR A 95 -10.26 -2.82 2.54
N PHE A 96 -9.55 -3.41 1.59
CA PHE A 96 -8.09 -3.33 1.51
C PHE A 96 -7.70 -2.46 0.33
N GLN A 97 -6.98 -1.37 0.59
CA GLN A 97 -6.43 -0.47 -0.42
C GLN A 97 -4.93 -0.76 -0.59
N LEU A 98 -4.55 -1.21 -1.78
CA LEU A 98 -3.17 -1.55 -2.11
C LEU A 98 -2.63 -0.65 -3.21
N PHE A 99 -1.34 -0.33 -3.13
CA PHE A 99 -0.69 0.56 -4.09
C PHE A 99 0.43 -0.16 -4.84
N ILE A 100 0.37 -0.11 -6.17
CA ILE A 100 1.36 -0.75 -7.05
C ILE A 100 2.77 -0.19 -6.89
N THR A 101 2.91 0.96 -6.23
CA THR A 101 4.19 1.58 -5.94
C THR A 101 4.99 0.88 -4.85
N ALA A 102 4.42 -0.12 -4.18
CA ALA A 102 5.12 -1.04 -3.29
C ALA A 102 5.32 -2.42 -3.98
N PRO A 103 6.15 -2.51 -5.03
CA PRO A 103 6.22 -3.70 -5.88
C PRO A 103 6.80 -4.93 -5.19
N LEU A 104 7.55 -4.74 -4.11
CA LEU A 104 8.18 -5.83 -3.36
C LEU A 104 7.33 -6.34 -2.19
N LEU A 105 6.21 -5.68 -1.87
CA LEU A 105 5.24 -6.21 -0.91
C LEU A 105 4.76 -7.58 -1.39
N ASN A 106 4.98 -8.64 -0.62
CA ASN A 106 4.72 -10.01 -1.06
C ASN A 106 3.29 -10.48 -0.75
N SER A 107 2.86 -11.55 -1.41
CA SER A 107 1.51 -12.12 -1.25
C SER A 107 1.29 -12.72 0.14
N GLU A 108 2.32 -13.25 0.78
CA GLU A 108 2.24 -13.80 2.14
C GLU A 108 1.93 -12.70 3.15
N THR A 109 2.61 -11.55 3.05
CA THR A 109 2.32 -10.37 3.88
C THR A 109 0.90 -9.85 3.65
N ILE A 110 0.44 -9.80 2.40
CA ILE A 110 -0.93 -9.40 2.07
C ILE A 110 -1.93 -10.38 2.69
N ASN A 111 -1.74 -11.69 2.52
CA ASN A 111 -2.61 -12.71 3.10
C ASN A 111 -2.62 -12.67 4.62
N LYS A 112 -1.46 -12.46 5.26
CA LYS A 112 -1.35 -12.26 6.71
C LYS A 112 -2.16 -11.05 7.19
N ALA A 113 -2.15 -9.95 6.43
CA ALA A 113 -2.96 -8.77 6.75
C ALA A 113 -4.46 -9.07 6.71
N ILE A 114 -4.91 -9.83 5.69
CA ILE A 114 -6.30 -10.29 5.57
C ILE A 114 -6.70 -11.16 6.76
N GLU A 115 -5.87 -12.14 7.10
CA GLU A 115 -6.11 -13.06 8.21
C GLU A 115 -6.19 -12.34 9.55
N ILE A 116 -5.25 -11.41 9.82
CA ILE A 116 -5.24 -10.64 11.07
C ILE A 116 -6.53 -9.84 11.20
N LEU A 117 -6.92 -9.10 10.18
CA LEU A 117 -8.08 -8.22 10.27
C LEU A 117 -9.40 -9.00 10.32
N ASN A 118 -9.50 -10.14 9.62
CA ASN A 118 -10.70 -10.98 9.61
C ASN A 118 -10.91 -11.77 10.91
N ASN A 119 -9.83 -12.13 11.60
CA ASN A 119 -9.89 -13.01 12.78
C ASN A 119 -9.69 -12.27 14.10
N ASN A 120 -9.40 -10.98 14.07
CA ASN A 120 -9.09 -10.20 15.26
C ASN A 120 -10.12 -9.08 15.47
N ASN A 121 -10.91 -9.20 16.54
CA ASN A 121 -11.91 -8.20 16.92
C ASN A 121 -11.32 -7.01 17.73
N GLU A 122 -10.01 -7.04 18.05
CA GLU A 122 -9.35 -5.98 18.80
C GLU A 122 -8.96 -4.79 17.91
N HIS A 123 -8.67 -5.06 16.64
CA HIS A 123 -8.24 -4.02 15.68
C HIS A 123 -9.32 -3.75 14.63
N ASP A 124 -9.52 -2.48 14.37
CA ASP A 124 -10.52 -2.00 13.40
C ASP A 124 -9.91 -1.68 12.02
N SER A 125 -8.58 -1.66 11.95
CA SER A 125 -7.84 -1.41 10.73
C SER A 125 -6.42 -2.00 10.83
N ILE A 126 -5.74 -2.10 9.69
CA ILE A 126 -4.38 -2.59 9.56
C ILE A 126 -3.64 -1.79 8.48
N PHE A 127 -2.36 -1.55 8.68
CA PHE A 127 -1.49 -1.02 7.63
C PHE A 127 -0.09 -1.57 7.76
N THR A 128 0.67 -1.57 6.64
CA THR A 128 2.07 -1.98 6.65
C THR A 128 2.96 -0.85 7.14
N ALA A 129 3.92 -1.22 7.99
CA ALA A 129 4.89 -0.30 8.57
C ALA A 129 6.26 -0.97 8.68
N ASN A 130 7.33 -0.20 8.82
CA ASN A 130 8.63 -0.75 9.17
C ASN A 130 9.27 0.00 10.34
N GLU A 131 10.13 -0.72 11.07
CA GLU A 131 10.90 -0.18 12.18
C GLU A 131 12.21 0.42 11.67
N ILE A 132 12.48 1.67 12.04
CA ILE A 132 13.75 2.33 11.71
C ILE A 132 14.56 2.53 12.98
N TYR A 133 15.65 1.80 13.07
CA TYR A 133 16.62 1.87 14.16
C TYR A 133 17.68 2.94 13.83
N SER A 134 17.39 4.19 14.24
CA SER A 134 18.26 5.36 14.04
C SER A 134 17.93 6.42 15.06
N TRP A 135 18.72 7.50 15.09
CA TRP A 135 18.47 8.66 15.92
C TRP A 135 17.67 9.69 15.14
N PHE A 136 16.49 10.02 15.66
CA PHE A 136 15.58 10.97 15.01
C PHE A 136 15.50 12.28 15.75
N TRP A 137 15.36 13.37 14.99
CA TRP A 137 15.17 14.71 15.50
C TRP A 137 13.91 15.33 14.88
N HIS A 138 13.14 16.05 15.68
CA HIS A 138 12.00 16.86 15.24
C HIS A 138 12.00 18.18 16.01
N ASP A 139 11.82 19.31 15.31
CA ASP A 139 11.84 20.66 15.88
C ASP A 139 13.06 20.92 16.81
N ASN A 140 14.26 20.56 16.34
CA ASN A 140 15.51 20.69 17.06
C ASN A 140 15.56 19.91 18.40
N LYS A 141 14.76 18.86 18.55
CA LYS A 141 14.75 17.99 19.73
C LYS A 141 14.93 16.53 19.31
N PRO A 142 15.67 15.72 20.09
CA PRO A 142 15.72 14.28 19.85
C PRO A 142 14.34 13.66 20.12
N VAL A 143 13.96 12.66 19.30
CA VAL A 143 12.65 12.01 19.38
C VAL A 143 12.72 10.72 20.19
N ASN A 144 13.70 9.86 19.90
CA ASN A 144 13.71 8.47 20.36
C ASN A 144 14.99 8.10 21.16
N TYR A 145 15.79 9.07 21.59
CA TYR A 145 16.97 8.81 22.41
C TYR A 145 17.33 10.02 23.28
N ASP A 146 18.14 9.80 24.31
CA ASP A 146 18.77 10.86 25.11
C ASP A 146 20.21 11.11 24.59
N PRO A 147 20.55 12.31 24.05
CA PRO A 147 21.89 12.62 23.57
C PRO A 147 22.98 12.51 24.62
N LYS A 148 22.66 12.60 25.92
CA LYS A 148 23.62 12.44 27.01
C LYS A 148 24.03 10.99 27.25
N VAL A 149 23.12 10.05 26.95
CA VAL A 149 23.34 8.59 27.07
C VAL A 149 23.96 8.03 25.79
N LEU A 150 23.53 8.55 24.63
CA LEU A 150 23.97 8.17 23.28
C LEU A 150 24.02 6.65 23.07
N PRO A 151 22.89 5.94 23.06
CA PRO A 151 22.86 4.50 22.76
C PRO A 151 23.41 4.23 21.37
N ARG A 152 23.87 3.01 21.09
CA ARG A 152 24.18 2.61 19.70
C ARG A 152 22.92 2.70 18.86
N SER A 153 23.03 3.04 17.58
CA SER A 153 21.86 3.21 16.70
C SER A 153 20.93 1.98 16.69
N GLN A 154 21.51 0.78 16.69
CA GLN A 154 20.78 -0.49 16.75
C GLN A 154 20.08 -0.77 18.09
N ASP A 155 20.45 -0.07 19.15
CA ASP A 155 19.84 -0.17 20.49
C ASP A 155 18.89 1.01 20.78
N ALA A 156 18.73 1.93 19.83
CA ALA A 156 17.77 3.02 19.94
C ALA A 156 16.33 2.46 19.89
N VAL A 157 15.41 3.15 20.56
CA VAL A 157 13.99 2.83 20.40
C VAL A 157 13.60 3.09 18.94
N PRO A 158 13.07 2.08 18.19
CA PRO A 158 12.76 2.28 16.79
C PRO A 158 11.62 3.30 16.62
N VAL A 159 11.68 4.04 15.53
CA VAL A 159 10.56 4.85 15.06
C VAL A 159 9.84 4.06 14.00
N ILE A 160 8.52 3.92 14.16
CA ILE A 160 7.68 3.23 13.19
C ILE A 160 7.39 4.18 12.02
N ARG A 161 7.76 3.76 10.82
CA ARG A 161 7.41 4.44 9.57
C ARG A 161 6.24 3.72 8.91
N GLU A 162 5.11 4.42 8.72
CA GLU A 162 4.01 3.96 7.87
C GLU A 162 4.51 3.76 6.44
N THR A 163 4.23 2.61 5.84
CA THR A 163 4.50 2.36 4.41
C THR A 163 3.21 2.55 3.63
N THR A 164 3.32 2.88 2.33
CA THR A 164 2.14 3.13 1.50
C THR A 164 1.61 1.87 0.82
N GLY A 165 2.17 0.69 1.11
CA GLY A 165 1.89 -0.54 0.38
C GLY A 165 0.47 -1.09 0.55
N LEU A 166 0.00 -1.18 1.81
CA LEU A 166 -1.28 -1.80 2.15
C LEU A 166 -1.96 -1.09 3.31
N TYR A 167 -3.27 -0.88 3.16
CA TYR A 167 -4.20 -0.47 4.22
C TYR A 167 -5.43 -1.36 4.18
N GLY A 168 -5.87 -1.87 5.33
CA GLY A 168 -7.11 -2.61 5.49
C GLY A 168 -7.96 -1.98 6.60
N ILE A 169 -9.27 -1.93 6.40
CA ILE A 169 -10.19 -1.34 7.38
C ILE A 169 -11.55 -2.02 7.36
N HIS A 170 -12.14 -2.18 8.54
CA HIS A 170 -13.51 -2.61 8.70
C HIS A 170 -14.49 -1.55 8.18
N LYS A 171 -15.56 -1.99 7.53
CA LYS A 171 -16.60 -1.11 6.93
C LYS A 171 -17.10 -0.05 7.92
N ASP A 172 -17.50 -0.45 9.13
CA ASP A 172 -18.11 0.46 10.09
C ASP A 172 -17.11 1.53 10.54
N SER A 173 -15.84 1.17 10.75
CA SER A 173 -14.78 2.11 11.11
C SER A 173 -14.47 3.09 9.97
N LEU A 174 -14.50 2.63 8.72
CA LEU A 174 -14.34 3.51 7.56
C LEU A 174 -15.51 4.50 7.47
N LEU A 175 -16.74 4.04 7.65
CA LEU A 175 -17.93 4.91 7.57
C LEU A 175 -17.96 5.96 8.69
N GLU A 176 -17.51 5.58 9.90
CA GLU A 176 -17.45 6.50 11.04
C GLU A 176 -16.32 7.53 10.89
N ASN A 177 -15.10 7.08 10.56
CA ASN A 177 -13.92 7.93 10.61
C ASN A 177 -13.59 8.63 9.28
N LYS A 178 -14.14 8.15 8.15
CA LYS A 178 -13.82 8.61 6.78
C LYS A 178 -12.31 8.56 6.47
N CYS A 179 -11.59 7.66 7.14
CA CYS A 179 -10.15 7.49 7.06
C CYS A 179 -9.83 6.00 6.89
N ARG A 180 -8.80 5.68 6.10
CA ARG A 180 -8.31 4.30 5.89
C ARG A 180 -7.61 3.70 7.11
N ILE A 181 -7.33 4.53 8.13
CA ILE A 181 -6.81 4.12 9.42
C ILE A 181 -7.89 4.41 10.46
N GLY A 182 -8.28 3.40 11.20
CA GLY A 182 -9.31 3.47 12.23
C GLY A 182 -8.79 3.98 13.58
N LYS A 183 -9.53 3.71 14.64
CA LYS A 183 -9.19 4.17 16.02
C LYS A 183 -8.18 3.25 16.71
N ASN A 184 -8.19 1.96 16.33
CA ASN A 184 -7.30 0.95 16.93
C ASN A 184 -6.59 0.11 15.83
N PRO A 185 -5.65 0.73 15.08
CA PRO A 185 -4.98 0.08 13.97
C PRO A 185 -3.98 -0.99 14.42
N TYR A 186 -3.87 -2.10 13.68
CA TYR A 186 -2.75 -3.02 13.75
C TYR A 186 -1.63 -2.54 12.82
N MET A 187 -0.41 -2.39 13.34
CA MET A 187 0.78 -2.09 12.54
C MET A 187 1.46 -3.40 12.15
N LEU A 188 1.29 -3.82 10.90
CA LEU A 188 1.96 -5.00 10.36
C LEU A 188 3.39 -4.62 9.96
N ILE A 189 4.36 -5.02 10.78
CA ILE A 189 5.77 -4.73 10.50
C ILE A 189 6.24 -5.61 9.35
N VAL A 190 6.81 -4.97 8.34
CA VAL A 190 7.42 -5.58 7.16
C VAL A 190 8.92 -5.25 7.11
N ASP A 191 9.68 -6.01 6.33
CA ASP A 191 11.10 -5.76 6.14
C ASP A 191 11.37 -4.52 5.26
N GLU A 192 12.65 -4.14 5.15
CA GLU A 192 13.06 -2.94 4.42
C GLU A 192 12.74 -3.01 2.92
N ASN A 193 12.77 -4.20 2.30
CA ASN A 193 12.49 -4.38 0.89
C ASN A 193 10.99 -4.25 0.62
N GLU A 194 10.14 -4.91 1.41
CA GLU A 194 8.68 -4.78 1.30
C GLU A 194 8.19 -3.35 1.59
N ALA A 195 8.95 -2.59 2.40
CA ALA A 195 8.65 -1.20 2.76
C ALA A 195 9.01 -0.16 1.68
N ILE A 196 9.58 -0.58 0.55
CA ILE A 196 9.99 0.35 -0.53
C ILE A 196 8.76 0.85 -1.28
N ASP A 197 8.66 2.18 -1.39
CA ASP A 197 7.70 2.89 -2.25
C ASP A 197 8.43 3.55 -3.43
N LEU A 198 7.97 3.32 -4.64
CA LEU A 198 8.56 3.86 -5.87
C LEU A 198 8.16 5.32 -6.08
N ASP A 199 8.93 6.25 -5.58
CA ASP A 199 8.68 7.69 -5.67
C ASP A 199 9.68 8.47 -6.52
N SER A 200 10.87 7.90 -6.75
CA SER A 200 11.96 8.52 -7.50
C SER A 200 12.59 7.56 -8.51
N GLU A 201 13.43 8.10 -9.42
CA GLU A 201 14.26 7.29 -10.33
C GLU A 201 15.21 6.36 -9.58
N PHE A 202 15.70 6.79 -8.43
CA PHE A 202 16.59 5.99 -7.60
C PHE A 202 15.86 4.74 -7.08
N ASP A 203 14.61 4.88 -6.62
CA ASP A 203 13.82 3.74 -6.13
C ASP A 203 13.61 2.70 -7.23
N PHE A 204 13.32 3.14 -8.47
CA PHE A 204 13.20 2.23 -9.61
C PHE A 204 14.49 1.46 -9.89
N GLN A 205 15.65 2.15 -9.91
CA GLN A 205 16.96 1.51 -10.13
C GLN A 205 17.28 0.52 -9.02
N TYR A 206 16.98 0.89 -7.78
CA TYR A 206 17.23 0.05 -6.62
C TYR A 206 16.35 -1.22 -6.63
N VAL A 207 15.06 -1.07 -6.84
CA VAL A 207 14.14 -2.22 -6.93
C VAL A 207 14.49 -3.12 -8.12
N GLU A 208 14.83 -2.53 -9.28
CA GLU A 208 15.25 -3.32 -10.45
C GLU A 208 16.53 -4.12 -10.17
N LEU A 209 17.47 -3.57 -9.41
CA LEU A 209 18.67 -4.28 -8.98
C LEU A 209 18.35 -5.46 -8.06
N LEU A 210 17.43 -5.27 -7.09
CA LEU A 210 16.96 -6.34 -6.20
C LEU A 210 16.31 -7.48 -7.00
N LEU A 211 15.39 -7.14 -7.91
CA LEU A 211 14.67 -8.10 -8.75
C LEU A 211 15.63 -8.90 -9.66
N LYS A 212 16.59 -8.23 -10.32
CA LYS A 212 17.55 -8.87 -11.20
C LYS A 212 18.49 -9.86 -10.50
N ASN A 213 18.75 -9.64 -9.22
CA ASN A 213 19.67 -10.46 -8.44
C ASN A 213 18.98 -11.40 -7.44
N ASN A 214 17.64 -11.46 -7.43
CA ASN A 214 16.83 -12.25 -6.47
C ASN A 214 17.22 -11.94 -5.00
N LEU A 215 17.32 -10.66 -4.65
CA LEU A 215 17.72 -10.17 -3.34
C LEU A 215 16.54 -9.67 -2.49
N TYR A 216 15.36 -10.21 -2.66
CA TYR A 216 14.14 -9.78 -1.95
C TYR A 216 13.27 -11.00 -1.61
#